data_b84f3609cc0c85ab96123b7722f123ef
#
_entry.id   b84f3609cc0c85ab96123b7722f123ef
#
_cell.length_a   1.000
_cell.length_b   1.000
_cell.length_c   1.000
_cell.angle_alpha   90.00
_cell.angle_beta   90.00
_cell.angle_gamma   90.00
#
_symmetry.space_group_name_H-M   'P 1'
#
loop_
_entity.id
_entity.type
_entity.pdbx_description
1 polymer ?
#
loop_
_entity_poly.entity_id
_entity_poly.type
_entity_poly.pdbx_seq_one_letter_code
_entity_poly.pdbx_strand_id
1 'polypeptide(L)'
;TMYPVASRNAKDFQNLMDVYLDAVFYPLIYENPYTLRQEGWHYNIEAPTDALSYNGVVYNEMKGVFSSADALLDYEAMKALFPDTPYSFESGGHPDAIPELTQEAFEHFHTTYYSPENSFIYLYGDMDIETTLQYLNDEYLSGFKRTGAVNSEIPLQNAFARTQEVLAVSYTHLRAH
;
A
#
# COMPACT_ATOMS: atom_id res chain seq x y z
N THR A 1 -2.15 2.42 -6.19
CA THR A 1 -2.51 0.99 -5.99
C THR A 1 -3.64 0.61 -6.93
N MET A 2 -3.63 -0.62 -7.44
CA MET A 2 -4.67 -1.18 -8.30
C MET A 2 -5.17 -2.51 -7.72
N TYR A 3 -6.47 -2.75 -7.86
CA TYR A 3 -7.13 -3.99 -7.41
C TYR A 3 -7.82 -4.65 -8.61
N PRO A 4 -7.06 -5.30 -9.51
CA PRO A 4 -7.60 -5.91 -10.71
C PRO A 4 -8.24 -7.26 -10.40
N VAL A 5 -9.45 -7.46 -10.90
CA VAL A 5 -10.17 -8.73 -10.84
C VAL A 5 -10.80 -9.04 -12.19
N ALA A 6 -10.96 -10.31 -12.52
CA ALA A 6 -11.60 -10.73 -13.75
C ALA A 6 -12.35 -12.04 -13.58
N SER A 7 -13.52 -12.15 -14.21
CA SER A 7 -14.27 -13.39 -14.31
C SER A 7 -15.01 -13.45 -15.64
N ARG A 8 -15.21 -14.67 -16.14
CA ARG A 8 -16.06 -14.95 -17.29
C ARG A 8 -17.51 -15.29 -16.91
N ASN A 9 -17.76 -15.40 -15.61
CA ASN A 9 -19.08 -15.70 -15.08
C ASN A 9 -19.69 -14.42 -14.49
N ALA A 10 -20.88 -14.02 -14.94
CA ALA A 10 -21.52 -12.77 -14.53
C ALA A 10 -21.77 -12.69 -13.01
N LYS A 11 -22.21 -13.80 -12.40
CA LYS A 11 -22.43 -13.84 -10.95
C LYS A 11 -21.12 -13.75 -10.16
N ASP A 12 -20.11 -14.44 -10.62
CA ASP A 12 -18.79 -14.40 -9.99
C ASP A 12 -18.14 -13.02 -10.16
N PHE A 13 -18.30 -12.38 -11.32
CA PHE A 13 -17.85 -11.01 -11.53
C PHE A 13 -18.49 -10.02 -10.54
N GLN A 14 -19.81 -10.14 -10.31
CA GLN A 14 -20.49 -9.34 -9.30
C GLN A 14 -19.97 -9.63 -7.90
N ASN A 15 -19.81 -10.90 -7.52
CA ASN A 15 -19.24 -11.27 -6.22
C ASN A 15 -17.82 -10.70 -6.02
N LEU A 16 -16.99 -10.71 -7.07
CA LEU A 16 -15.65 -10.12 -7.02
C LEU A 16 -15.72 -8.59 -6.86
N MET A 17 -16.65 -7.91 -7.54
CA MET A 17 -16.87 -6.47 -7.29
C MET A 17 -17.23 -6.22 -5.83
N ASP A 18 -18.14 -6.99 -5.26
CA ASP A 18 -18.58 -6.84 -3.88
C ASP A 18 -17.41 -7.02 -2.91
N VAL A 19 -16.67 -8.10 -3.04
CA VAL A 19 -15.53 -8.40 -2.15
C VAL A 19 -14.47 -7.31 -2.21
N TYR A 20 -14.13 -6.84 -3.42
CA TYR A 20 -13.04 -5.88 -3.57
C TYR A 20 -13.45 -4.45 -3.25
N LEU A 21 -14.67 -4.03 -3.60
CA LEU A 21 -15.18 -2.71 -3.22
C LEU A 21 -15.39 -2.59 -1.71
N ASP A 22 -15.89 -3.65 -1.08
CA ASP A 22 -16.03 -3.73 0.37
C ASP A 22 -14.64 -3.63 1.03
N ALA A 23 -13.69 -4.45 0.60
CA ALA A 23 -12.33 -4.43 1.14
C ALA A 23 -11.61 -3.08 0.96
N VAL A 24 -11.88 -2.36 -0.15
CA VAL A 24 -11.25 -1.08 -0.46
C VAL A 24 -11.89 0.07 0.32
N PHE A 25 -13.22 0.15 0.35
CA PHE A 25 -13.93 1.29 0.94
C PHE A 25 -14.39 1.08 2.37
N TYR A 26 -14.63 -0.17 2.77
CA TYR A 26 -15.16 -0.55 4.09
C TYR A 26 -14.33 -1.65 4.77
N PRO A 27 -13.00 -1.54 4.80
CA PRO A 27 -12.16 -2.58 5.37
C PRO A 27 -12.35 -2.72 6.89
N LEU A 28 -12.20 -3.94 7.40
CA LEU A 28 -12.31 -4.24 8.83
C LEU A 28 -11.16 -3.70 9.69
N ILE A 29 -10.27 -2.91 9.13
CA ILE A 29 -9.11 -2.35 9.84
C ILE A 29 -9.48 -1.47 11.04
N TYR A 30 -10.65 -0.82 10.98
CA TYR A 30 -11.17 0.04 12.06
C TYR A 30 -11.77 -0.76 13.22
N GLU A 31 -12.19 -1.98 12.97
CA GLU A 31 -12.83 -2.84 13.96
C GLU A 31 -11.86 -3.87 14.53
N ASN A 32 -10.86 -4.24 13.73
CA ASN A 32 -9.91 -5.30 14.08
C ASN A 32 -8.45 -4.80 14.10
N PRO A 33 -7.93 -4.42 15.29
CA PRO A 33 -6.54 -3.95 15.41
C PRO A 33 -5.49 -5.05 15.14
N TYR A 34 -5.90 -6.31 15.07
CA TYR A 34 -4.99 -7.41 14.75
C TYR A 34 -4.62 -7.46 13.28
N THR A 35 -5.35 -6.80 12.38
CA THR A 35 -5.02 -6.74 10.95
C THR A 35 -3.63 -6.15 10.73
N LEU A 36 -3.35 -4.98 11.30
CA LEU A 36 -2.02 -4.37 11.21
C LEU A 36 -0.93 -5.25 11.84
N ARG A 37 -1.23 -5.89 12.96
CA ARG A 37 -0.25 -6.74 13.65
C ARG A 37 0.05 -8.03 12.91
N GLN A 38 -0.93 -8.62 12.26
CA GLN A 38 -0.77 -9.84 11.48
C GLN A 38 -0.10 -9.55 10.13
N GLU A 39 -0.65 -8.61 9.38
CA GLU A 39 -0.22 -8.32 8.01
C GLU A 39 0.96 -7.35 7.95
N GLY A 40 0.97 -6.33 8.77
CA GLY A 40 2.03 -5.33 8.81
C GLY A 40 3.26 -5.80 9.57
N TRP A 41 3.20 -5.66 10.90
CA TRP A 41 4.31 -6.06 11.78
C TRP A 41 3.85 -6.30 13.21
N HIS A 42 4.61 -7.11 13.94
CA HIS A 42 4.47 -7.34 15.38
C HIS A 42 5.79 -7.80 16.00
N TYR A 43 5.90 -7.70 17.31
CA TYR A 43 6.99 -8.34 18.04
C TYR A 43 6.82 -9.85 18.07
N ASN A 44 7.90 -10.58 17.85
CA ASN A 44 7.94 -12.03 17.88
C ASN A 44 9.06 -12.54 18.79
N ILE A 45 8.77 -13.61 19.50
CA ILE A 45 9.71 -14.41 20.29
C ILE A 45 9.38 -15.88 20.10
N GLU A 46 10.32 -16.68 19.66
CA GLU A 46 10.09 -18.11 19.38
C GLU A 46 10.26 -18.97 20.63
N ALA A 47 11.24 -18.64 21.45
CA ALA A 47 11.46 -19.30 22.73
C ALA A 47 11.69 -18.27 23.84
N PRO A 48 11.39 -18.58 25.12
CA PRO A 48 11.51 -17.63 26.24
C PRO A 48 12.90 -17.03 26.45
N THR A 49 13.93 -17.64 25.87
CA THR A 49 15.33 -17.21 25.97
C THR A 49 15.79 -16.41 24.76
N ASP A 50 14.96 -16.30 23.73
CA ASP A 50 15.37 -15.66 22.48
C ASP A 50 15.27 -14.13 22.58
N ALA A 51 16.03 -13.46 21.73
CA ALA A 51 15.90 -12.03 21.58
C ALA A 51 14.56 -11.70 20.89
N LEU A 52 13.96 -10.59 21.28
CA LEU A 52 12.77 -10.05 20.63
C LEU A 52 13.10 -9.67 19.17
N SER A 53 12.27 -10.08 18.26
CA SER A 53 12.39 -9.79 16.83
C SER A 53 11.13 -9.17 16.27
N TYR A 54 11.20 -8.65 15.04
CA TYR A 54 10.01 -8.22 14.28
C TYR A 54 9.57 -9.32 13.33
N ASN A 55 8.26 -9.45 13.18
CA ASN A 55 7.61 -10.37 12.25
C ASN A 55 6.35 -9.70 11.68
N GLY A 56 5.82 -10.20 10.59
CA GLY A 56 4.65 -9.70 9.89
C GLY A 56 4.76 -10.00 8.41
N VAL A 57 3.64 -10.12 7.71
CA VAL A 57 3.64 -10.51 6.28
C VAL A 57 4.39 -9.45 5.46
N VAL A 58 3.96 -8.19 5.53
CA VAL A 58 4.57 -7.08 4.78
C VAL A 58 6.00 -6.83 5.26
N TYR A 59 6.26 -6.85 6.57
CA TYR A 59 7.61 -6.68 7.10
C TYR A 59 8.59 -7.71 6.54
N ASN A 60 8.21 -8.98 6.52
CA ASN A 60 9.06 -10.06 6.04
C ASN A 60 9.27 -10.00 4.52
N GLU A 61 8.21 -9.65 3.77
CA GLU A 61 8.29 -9.45 2.33
C GLU A 61 9.29 -8.33 1.99
N MET A 62 9.13 -7.17 2.60
CA MET A 62 10.00 -6.03 2.32
C MET A 62 11.43 -6.24 2.81
N LYS A 63 11.64 -6.93 3.93
CA LYS A 63 12.96 -7.37 4.35
C LYS A 63 13.61 -8.29 3.32
N GLY A 64 12.82 -9.16 2.67
CA GLY A 64 13.28 -9.98 1.55
C GLY A 64 13.67 -9.15 0.33
N VAL A 65 12.85 -8.18 -0.08
CA VAL A 65 13.13 -7.26 -1.19
C VAL A 65 14.45 -6.50 -0.95
N PHE A 66 14.61 -5.90 0.22
CA PHE A 66 15.82 -5.13 0.57
C PHE A 66 17.06 -5.98 0.86
N SER A 67 16.96 -7.31 0.80
CA SER A 67 18.13 -8.19 0.80
C SER A 67 18.84 -8.24 -0.57
N SER A 68 18.20 -7.77 -1.64
CA SER A 68 18.78 -7.66 -2.98
C SER A 68 19.59 -6.36 -3.12
N ALA A 69 20.82 -6.48 -3.63
CA ALA A 69 21.67 -5.33 -3.91
C ALA A 69 21.06 -4.42 -5.00
N ASP A 70 20.41 -5.03 -6.00
CA ASP A 70 19.77 -4.28 -7.09
C ASP A 70 18.55 -3.49 -6.57
N ALA A 71 17.71 -4.10 -5.73
CA ALA A 71 16.57 -3.40 -5.13
C ALA A 71 17.02 -2.23 -4.23
N LEU A 72 18.10 -2.42 -3.47
CA LEU A 72 18.68 -1.35 -2.67
C LEU A 72 19.22 -0.21 -3.55
N LEU A 73 19.88 -0.54 -4.65
CA LEU A 73 20.38 0.45 -5.61
C LEU A 73 19.24 1.24 -6.24
N ASP A 74 18.17 0.57 -6.68
CA ASP A 74 16.99 1.21 -7.26
C ASP A 74 16.31 2.15 -6.25
N TYR A 75 16.15 1.71 -5.01
CA TYR A 75 15.59 2.53 -3.94
C TYR A 75 16.43 3.80 -3.68
N GLU A 76 17.75 3.65 -3.50
CA GLU A 76 18.63 4.80 -3.26
C GLU A 76 18.71 5.73 -4.49
N ALA A 77 18.63 5.19 -5.70
CA ALA A 77 18.55 5.99 -6.93
C ALA A 77 17.25 6.82 -6.98
N MET A 78 16.10 6.22 -6.71
CA MET A 78 14.81 6.91 -6.67
C MET A 78 14.79 7.99 -5.58
N LYS A 79 15.28 7.68 -4.40
CA LYS A 79 15.40 8.62 -3.28
C LYS A 79 16.32 9.79 -3.61
N ALA A 80 17.41 9.55 -4.32
CA ALA A 80 18.34 10.60 -4.75
C ALA A 80 17.79 11.47 -5.88
N LEU A 81 17.03 10.88 -6.82
CA LEU A 81 16.45 11.58 -7.97
C LEU A 81 15.20 12.40 -7.62
N PHE A 82 14.43 11.94 -6.64
CA PHE A 82 13.12 12.51 -6.31
C PHE A 82 12.93 12.82 -4.81
N PRO A 83 13.91 13.47 -4.14
CA PRO A 83 13.86 13.68 -2.69
C PRO A 83 12.67 14.55 -2.23
N ASP A 84 12.12 15.40 -3.11
CA ASP A 84 11.02 16.31 -2.77
C ASP A 84 9.62 15.74 -3.07
N THR A 85 9.55 14.47 -3.45
CA THR A 85 8.30 13.83 -3.90
C THR A 85 8.05 12.50 -3.19
N PRO A 86 6.82 11.95 -3.23
CA PRO A 86 6.54 10.61 -2.73
C PRO A 86 7.36 9.48 -3.38
N TYR A 87 7.96 9.72 -4.55
CA TYR A 87 8.84 8.74 -5.21
C TYR A 87 10.15 8.49 -4.47
N SER A 88 10.48 9.29 -3.45
CA SER A 88 11.61 9.03 -2.53
C SER A 88 11.35 7.87 -1.57
N PHE A 89 10.10 7.39 -1.48
CA PHE A 89 9.71 6.30 -0.60
C PHE A 89 9.44 5.02 -1.38
N GLU A 90 9.74 3.89 -0.76
CA GLU A 90 9.35 2.60 -1.31
C GLU A 90 7.87 2.32 -1.04
N SER A 91 7.11 1.94 -2.07
CA SER A 91 5.65 1.76 -1.99
C SER A 91 5.23 0.64 -1.04
N GLY A 92 6.01 -0.43 -0.92
CA GLY A 92 5.80 -1.51 0.04
C GLY A 92 6.26 -1.19 1.46
N GLY A 93 6.96 -0.09 1.65
CA GLY A 93 7.53 0.35 2.92
C GLY A 93 8.98 -0.12 3.13
N HIS A 94 9.78 0.73 3.73
CA HIS A 94 11.14 0.37 4.10
C HIS A 94 11.13 -0.49 5.37
N PRO A 95 11.89 -1.60 5.47
CA PRO A 95 11.88 -2.49 6.63
C PRO A 95 12.19 -1.81 7.97
N ASP A 96 13.01 -0.78 7.95
CA ASP A 96 13.33 -0.02 9.17
C ASP A 96 12.20 0.92 9.59
N ALA A 97 11.35 1.36 8.66
CA ALA A 97 10.24 2.27 8.92
C ALA A 97 8.92 1.53 9.23
N ILE A 98 8.73 0.32 8.72
CA ILE A 98 7.51 -0.46 8.96
C ILE A 98 7.22 -0.65 10.46
N PRO A 99 8.20 -0.94 11.35
CA PRO A 99 7.95 -1.07 12.79
C PRO A 99 7.58 0.23 13.52
N GLU A 100 7.65 1.37 12.84
CA GLU A 100 7.19 2.67 13.39
C GLU A 100 5.71 2.93 13.12
N LEU A 101 5.06 2.12 12.27
CA LEU A 101 3.65 2.26 11.95
C LEU A 101 2.77 1.93 13.17
N THR A 102 1.89 2.87 13.51
CA THR A 102 0.88 2.71 14.54
C THR A 102 -0.50 2.43 13.91
N GLN A 103 -1.44 1.93 14.71
CA GLN A 103 -2.81 1.73 14.27
C GLN A 103 -3.43 3.05 13.78
N GLU A 104 -3.19 4.15 14.49
CA GLU A 104 -3.71 5.47 14.14
C GLU A 104 -3.15 5.96 12.80
N ALA A 105 -1.86 5.75 12.54
CA ALA A 105 -1.24 6.13 11.26
C ALA A 105 -1.81 5.31 10.10
N PHE A 106 -2.03 4.02 10.32
CA PHE A 106 -2.61 3.10 9.36
C PHE A 106 -4.05 3.48 8.98
N GLU A 107 -4.91 3.70 9.99
CA GLU A 107 -6.29 4.14 9.80
C GLU A 107 -6.36 5.54 9.15
N HIS A 108 -5.50 6.46 9.60
CA HIS A 108 -5.44 7.81 9.04
C HIS A 108 -5.07 7.80 7.55
N PHE A 109 -4.14 6.96 7.14
CA PHE A 109 -3.78 6.81 5.73
C PHE A 109 -4.98 6.35 4.89
N HIS A 110 -5.67 5.30 5.35
CA HIS A 110 -6.86 4.82 4.64
C HIS A 110 -7.95 5.89 4.58
N THR A 111 -8.29 6.50 5.71
CA THR A 111 -9.31 7.56 5.78
C THR A 111 -8.98 8.75 4.87
N THR A 112 -7.69 9.07 4.72
CA THR A 112 -7.26 10.22 3.92
C THR A 112 -7.34 9.94 2.42
N TYR A 113 -6.93 8.76 1.97
CA TYR A 113 -6.70 8.50 0.55
C TYR A 113 -7.71 7.55 -0.10
N TYR A 114 -8.39 6.69 0.67
CA TYR A 114 -9.30 5.66 0.18
C TYR A 114 -10.75 6.17 0.19
N SER A 115 -11.06 7.00 -0.77
CA SER A 115 -12.43 7.48 -0.99
C SER A 115 -12.79 7.40 -2.49
N PRO A 116 -14.07 7.30 -2.83
CA PRO A 116 -14.50 7.29 -4.24
C PRO A 116 -14.05 8.52 -5.03
N GLU A 117 -13.91 9.69 -4.39
CA GLU A 117 -13.46 10.90 -5.07
C GLU A 117 -11.96 10.90 -5.40
N ASN A 118 -11.19 9.97 -4.82
CA ASN A 118 -9.76 9.73 -5.11
C ASN A 118 -9.54 8.38 -5.79
N SER A 119 -10.53 7.84 -6.49
CA SER A 119 -10.47 6.53 -7.13
C SER A 119 -10.95 6.57 -8.58
N PHE A 120 -10.51 5.57 -9.35
CA PHE A 120 -11.04 5.26 -10.67
C PHE A 120 -11.57 3.83 -10.65
N ILE A 121 -12.85 3.65 -10.91
CA ILE A 121 -13.46 2.35 -11.11
C ILE A 121 -13.52 2.09 -12.62
N TYR A 122 -12.74 1.13 -13.09
CA TYR A 122 -12.66 0.76 -14.50
C TYR A 122 -13.36 -0.57 -14.72
N LEU A 123 -14.37 -0.57 -15.60
CA LEU A 123 -15.13 -1.75 -15.97
C LEU A 123 -14.88 -2.08 -17.42
N TYR A 124 -14.60 -3.34 -17.72
CA TYR A 124 -14.37 -3.81 -19.07
C TYR A 124 -14.97 -5.20 -19.28
N GLY A 125 -15.73 -5.37 -20.36
CA GLY A 125 -16.31 -6.66 -20.75
C GLY A 125 -17.76 -6.55 -21.21
N ASP A 126 -18.35 -7.71 -21.43
CA ASP A 126 -19.75 -7.86 -21.81
C ASP A 126 -20.63 -7.86 -20.56
N MET A 127 -21.12 -6.68 -20.18
CA MET A 127 -21.99 -6.47 -19.02
C MET A 127 -23.07 -5.44 -19.32
N ASP A 128 -24.18 -5.51 -18.60
CA ASP A 128 -25.17 -4.43 -18.58
C ASP A 128 -24.62 -3.26 -17.77
N ILE A 129 -24.16 -2.24 -18.49
CA ILE A 129 -23.52 -1.06 -17.88
C ILE A 129 -24.47 -0.28 -16.98
N GLU A 130 -25.73 -0.08 -17.40
CA GLU A 130 -26.69 0.72 -16.62
C GLU A 130 -26.99 0.04 -15.28
N THR A 131 -27.29 -1.25 -15.31
CA THR A 131 -27.52 -2.05 -14.10
C THR A 131 -26.27 -2.08 -13.21
N THR A 132 -25.09 -2.23 -13.79
CA THR A 132 -23.83 -2.25 -13.03
C THR A 132 -23.53 -0.91 -12.38
N LEU A 133 -23.69 0.20 -13.08
CA LEU A 133 -23.49 1.53 -12.52
C LEU A 133 -24.51 1.87 -11.44
N GLN A 134 -25.79 1.48 -11.63
CA GLN A 134 -26.81 1.65 -10.61
C GLN A 134 -26.45 0.87 -9.34
N TYR A 135 -26.03 -0.38 -9.49
CA TYR A 135 -25.58 -1.22 -8.38
C TYR A 135 -24.41 -0.59 -7.61
N LEU A 136 -23.36 -0.16 -8.32
CA LEU A 136 -22.22 0.51 -7.71
C LEU A 136 -22.63 1.76 -6.94
N ASN A 137 -23.54 2.58 -7.52
CA ASN A 137 -24.04 3.76 -6.84
C ASN A 137 -24.78 3.40 -5.56
N ASP A 138 -25.74 2.49 -5.65
CA ASP A 138 -26.66 2.20 -4.55
C ASP A 138 -25.98 1.48 -3.38
N GLU A 139 -25.08 0.54 -3.67
CA GLU A 139 -24.44 -0.28 -2.65
C GLU A 139 -23.17 0.37 -2.06
N TYR A 140 -22.40 1.12 -2.87
CA TYR A 140 -21.07 1.56 -2.46
C TYR A 140 -20.87 3.07 -2.47
N LEU A 141 -21.40 3.81 -3.45
CA LEU A 141 -20.99 5.19 -3.66
C LEU A 141 -21.93 6.22 -3.05
N SER A 142 -23.22 5.96 -2.98
CA SER A 142 -24.25 6.92 -2.52
C SER A 142 -24.06 7.38 -1.07
N GLY A 143 -23.40 6.58 -0.24
CA GLY A 143 -23.08 6.91 1.15
C GLY A 143 -21.96 7.94 1.31
N PHE A 144 -21.14 8.14 0.28
CA PHE A 144 -20.03 9.07 0.33
C PHE A 144 -20.47 10.48 -0.06
N LYS A 145 -19.96 11.46 0.68
CA LYS A 145 -20.13 12.87 0.35
C LYS A 145 -18.86 13.40 -0.28
N ARG A 146 -19.00 14.09 -1.42
CA ARG A 146 -17.87 14.77 -2.03
C ARG A 146 -17.39 15.89 -1.12
N THR A 147 -16.17 15.80 -0.66
CA THR A 147 -15.57 16.79 0.26
C THR A 147 -14.61 17.73 -0.46
N GLY A 148 -14.08 17.32 -1.61
CA GLY A 148 -13.02 18.02 -2.34
C GLY A 148 -11.72 18.13 -1.54
N ALA A 149 -11.58 17.35 -0.45
CA ALA A 149 -10.49 17.50 0.51
C ALA A 149 -9.27 16.63 0.20
N VAL A 150 -9.40 15.66 -0.73
CA VAL A 150 -8.28 14.75 -1.02
C VAL A 150 -7.28 15.44 -1.94
N ASN A 151 -6.14 15.81 -1.38
CA ASN A 151 -5.01 16.30 -2.17
C ASN A 151 -4.05 15.13 -2.41
N SER A 152 -4.18 14.51 -3.59
CA SER A 152 -3.29 13.44 -4.05
C SER A 152 -2.36 13.90 -5.18
N GLU A 153 -2.27 15.20 -5.42
CA GLU A 153 -1.36 15.76 -6.43
C GLU A 153 0.10 15.52 -6.02
N ILE A 154 0.85 14.94 -6.95
CA ILE A 154 2.28 14.71 -6.76
C ILE A 154 3.02 15.94 -7.24
N PRO A 155 3.79 16.64 -6.37
CA PRO A 155 4.55 17.80 -6.78
C PRO A 155 5.67 17.40 -7.76
N LEU A 156 6.05 18.32 -8.63
CA LEU A 156 7.23 18.14 -9.46
C LEU A 156 8.49 18.23 -8.60
N GLN A 157 9.47 17.38 -8.92
CA GLN A 157 10.79 17.46 -8.30
C GLN A 157 11.45 18.80 -8.65
N ASN A 158 11.99 19.49 -7.66
CA ASN A 158 12.77 20.70 -7.89
C ASN A 158 14.06 20.40 -8.67
N ALA A 159 14.47 21.32 -9.52
CA ALA A 159 15.73 21.19 -10.24
C ALA A 159 16.93 21.22 -9.27
N PHE A 160 17.87 20.34 -9.48
CA PHE A 160 19.12 20.33 -8.70
C PHE A 160 20.02 21.50 -9.14
N ALA A 161 20.54 22.23 -8.19
CA ALA A 161 21.47 23.34 -8.45
C ALA A 161 22.86 22.89 -8.96
N ARG A 162 23.22 21.63 -8.70
CA ARG A 162 24.49 21.01 -9.10
C ARG A 162 24.36 19.50 -9.19
N THR A 163 25.28 18.87 -9.89
CA THR A 163 25.43 17.39 -9.86
C THR A 163 25.64 16.91 -8.43
N GLN A 164 24.95 15.84 -8.08
CA GLN A 164 25.10 15.17 -6.80
C GLN A 164 25.66 13.77 -7.02
N GLU A 165 26.48 13.34 -6.09
CA GLU A 165 26.99 11.97 -6.03
C GLU A 165 26.44 11.31 -4.76
N VAL A 166 25.83 10.16 -4.92
CA VAL A 166 25.28 9.36 -3.82
C VAL A 166 25.92 7.98 -3.87
N LEU A 167 26.46 7.55 -2.72
CA LEU A 167 27.03 6.23 -2.57
C LEU A 167 26.00 5.31 -1.93
N ALA A 168 25.49 4.35 -2.70
CA ALA A 168 24.69 3.24 -2.19
C ALA A 168 25.63 2.11 -1.75
N VAL A 169 25.43 1.59 -0.54
CA VAL A 169 26.25 0.51 0.03
C VAL A 169 25.35 -0.70 0.30
N SER A 170 25.67 -1.82 -0.34
CA SER A 170 25.05 -3.10 -0.06
C SER A 170 26.05 -4.03 0.63
N TYR A 171 25.65 -4.59 1.76
CA TYR A 171 26.43 -5.60 2.48
C TYR A 171 25.97 -7.00 2.05
N THR A 172 26.34 -7.42 0.84
CA THR A 172 25.97 -8.74 0.28
C THR A 172 26.58 -9.92 1.05
N HIS A 173 27.43 -9.66 2.05
CA HIS A 173 28.16 -10.69 2.81
C HIS A 173 27.75 -10.76 4.29
N LEU A 174 26.68 -10.11 4.68
CA LEU A 174 26.17 -10.28 6.03
C LEU A 174 25.53 -11.64 6.19
N ARG A 175 26.43 -12.60 6.47
CA ARG A 175 26.27 -13.75 7.37
C ARG A 175 24.82 -14.19 7.60
N ALA A 176 24.44 -15.26 6.90
CA ALA A 176 23.56 -16.24 7.49
C ALA A 176 24.20 -16.69 8.84
N HIS A 177 23.64 -16.26 9.91
CA HIS A 177 23.78 -16.85 11.25
C HIS A 177 22.41 -17.11 11.80
#